data_f07b035f028fea4e70a363abb797d8f3
#
_entry.id   f07b035f028fea4e70a363abb797d8f3
#
_cell.length_a   1.000
_cell.length_b   1.000
_cell.length_c   1.000
_cell.angle_alpha   90.00
_cell.angle_beta   90.00
_cell.angle_gamma   90.00
#
_symmetry.space_group_name_H-M   'P 1'
#
loop_
_entity.id
_entity.type
_entity.pdbx_description
1 polymer ?
#
loop_
_entity_poly.entity_id
_entity_poly.type
_entity_poly.pdbx_seq_one_letter_code
_entity_poly.pdbx_strand_id
1 'polypeptide(L)' 'MDEPKQTVTVTVTVQAGDTLEEIIYDLKETYDDQRDWREICAQAERDNAFGRYILPGEHIIFNMEVTGK' A
#
# COMPACT_ATOMS: atom_id res chain seq x y z
N MET A 1 7.99 1.94 26.58
CA MET A 1 6.93 1.08 26.05
C MET A 1 6.63 1.48 24.61
N ASP A 2 6.57 0.53 23.74
CA ASP A 2 6.33 0.83 22.32
C ASP A 2 4.87 1.11 22.07
N GLU A 3 4.62 2.04 21.18
CA GLU A 3 3.26 2.31 20.74
C GLU A 3 2.76 1.17 19.90
N PRO A 4 1.50 0.78 20.05
CA PRO A 4 0.96 -0.29 19.22
C PRO A 4 0.88 0.16 17.77
N LYS A 5 1.22 -0.75 16.88
CA LYS A 5 1.02 -0.53 15.46
C LYS A 5 -0.34 -1.09 15.07
N GLN A 6 -1.05 -0.33 14.29
CA GLN A 6 -2.35 -0.76 13.80
C GLN A 6 -2.25 -1.01 12.30
N THR A 7 -2.92 -2.04 11.85
CA THR A 7 -3.00 -2.32 10.42
C THR A 7 -4.33 -1.82 9.89
N VAL A 8 -4.24 -1.00 8.84
CA VAL A 8 -5.43 -0.48 8.18
C VAL A 8 -5.45 -1.07 6.77
N THR A 9 -6.56 -1.70 6.42
CA THR A 9 -6.72 -2.26 5.08
C THR A 9 -7.34 -1.22 4.17
N VAL A 10 -6.65 -0.92 3.07
CA VAL A 10 -7.06 0.12 2.12
C VAL A 10 -7.22 -0.52 0.76
N THR A 11 -8.33 -0.26 0.09
CA THR A 11 -8.53 -0.70 -1.29
C THR A 11 -8.37 0.50 -2.21
N VAL A 12 -7.46 0.36 -3.17
CA VAL A 12 -7.17 1.42 -4.15
C VAL A 12 -7.60 0.95 -5.53
N THR A 13 -8.33 1.79 -6.24
CA THR A 13 -8.67 1.53 -7.64
C THR A 13 -7.62 2.19 -8.52
N VAL A 14 -6.96 1.41 -9.36
CA VAL A 14 -5.93 1.91 -10.27
C VAL A 14 -6.57 2.75 -11.36
N GLN A 15 -5.99 3.92 -11.62
CA GLN A 15 -6.44 4.79 -12.69
C GLN A 15 -5.40 4.83 -13.80
N ALA A 16 -5.84 5.26 -14.99
CA ALA A 16 -4.94 5.36 -16.13
C ALA A 16 -3.76 6.26 -15.78
N GLY A 17 -2.55 5.79 -16.04
CA GLY A 17 -1.33 6.53 -15.75
C GLY A 17 -0.76 6.32 -14.36
N ASP A 18 -1.47 5.61 -13.48
CA ASP A 18 -0.96 5.31 -12.15
C ASP A 18 0.16 4.29 -12.22
N THR A 19 1.17 4.48 -11.36
CA THR A 19 2.19 3.47 -11.13
C THR A 19 2.04 2.98 -9.70
N LEU A 20 2.47 1.74 -9.48
CA LEU A 20 2.40 1.14 -8.14
C LEU A 20 3.23 1.96 -7.15
N GLU A 21 4.39 2.42 -7.57
CA GLU A 21 5.26 3.22 -6.72
C GLU A 21 4.56 4.50 -6.27
N GLU A 22 3.91 5.20 -7.19
CA GLU A 22 3.20 6.44 -6.84
C GLU A 22 2.05 6.19 -5.89
N ILE A 23 1.30 5.12 -6.11
CA ILE A 23 0.21 4.74 -5.23
C ILE A 23 0.74 4.49 -3.82
N ILE A 24 1.83 3.75 -3.72
CA ILE A 24 2.43 3.42 -2.42
C ILE A 24 2.94 4.66 -1.71
N TYR A 25 3.59 5.58 -2.43
CA TYR A 25 4.07 6.81 -1.81
C TYR A 25 2.92 7.65 -1.27
N ASP A 26 1.82 7.73 -2.01
CA ASP A 26 0.63 8.44 -1.53
C ASP A 26 0.08 7.82 -0.26
N LEU A 27 0.02 6.50 -0.21
CA LEU A 27 -0.47 5.78 0.97
C LEU A 27 0.45 5.95 2.16
N LYS A 28 1.77 5.90 1.93
CA LYS A 28 2.74 6.12 3.00
C LYS A 28 2.55 7.49 3.62
N GLU A 29 2.33 8.49 2.81
CA GLU A 29 2.13 9.85 3.30
C GLU A 29 0.80 9.96 4.05
N THR A 30 -0.25 9.40 3.50
CA THR A 30 -1.58 9.47 4.09
C THR A 30 -1.67 8.79 5.45
N TYR A 31 -1.03 7.62 5.57
CA TYR A 31 -1.12 6.79 6.78
C TYR A 31 0.13 6.86 7.64
N ASP A 32 1.12 7.65 7.23
CA ASP A 32 2.39 7.79 7.96
C ASP A 32 3.07 6.44 8.19
N ASP A 33 3.05 5.60 7.16
CA ASP A 33 3.68 4.29 7.21
C ASP A 33 5.18 4.47 6.99
N GLN A 34 5.98 4.03 7.96
CA GLN A 34 7.43 4.27 7.96
C GLN A 34 8.22 3.20 7.22
N ARG A 35 7.55 2.18 6.71
CA ARG A 35 8.25 1.12 5.98
C ARG A 35 8.76 1.63 4.64
N ASP A 36 9.82 0.98 4.13
CA ASP A 36 10.29 1.25 2.77
C ASP A 36 9.18 0.87 1.78
N TRP A 37 9.02 1.67 0.75
CA TRP A 37 7.97 1.41 -0.25
C TRP A 37 8.10 0.02 -0.88
N ARG A 38 9.33 -0.50 -0.96
CA ARG A 38 9.57 -1.83 -1.53
C ARG A 38 8.98 -2.93 -0.67
N GLU A 39 8.99 -2.74 0.65
CA GLU A 39 8.36 -3.70 1.56
C GLU A 39 6.86 -3.71 1.37
N ILE A 40 6.27 -2.53 1.24
CA ILE A 40 4.84 -2.40 1.01
C ILE A 40 4.47 -3.02 -0.33
N CYS A 41 5.29 -2.76 -1.35
CA CYS A 41 5.09 -3.33 -2.68
C CYS A 41 5.13 -4.85 -2.64
N ALA A 42 6.14 -5.42 -1.99
CA ALA A 42 6.28 -6.88 -1.90
C ALA A 42 5.09 -7.50 -1.17
N GLN A 43 4.64 -6.85 -0.11
CA GLN A 43 3.47 -7.33 0.62
C GLN A 43 2.22 -7.29 -0.25
N ALA A 44 2.03 -6.20 -0.99
CA ALA A 44 0.87 -6.07 -1.87
C ALA A 44 0.88 -7.14 -2.97
N GLU A 45 2.04 -7.43 -3.51
CA GLU A 45 2.16 -8.49 -4.52
C GLU A 45 1.74 -9.84 -3.96
N ARG A 46 2.13 -10.14 -2.74
CA ARG A 46 1.75 -11.40 -2.09
C ARG A 46 0.26 -11.44 -1.79
N ASP A 47 -0.27 -10.32 -1.32
CA ASP A 47 -1.66 -10.27 -0.85
C ASP A 47 -2.66 -10.27 -2.00
N ASN A 48 -2.28 -9.72 -3.14
CA ASN A 48 -3.21 -9.54 -4.26
C ASN A 48 -2.95 -10.49 -5.43
N ALA A 49 -1.81 -11.16 -5.42
CA ALA A 49 -1.42 -12.08 -6.49
C ALA A 49 -1.47 -11.43 -7.88
N PHE A 50 -1.20 -10.13 -7.97
CA PHE A 50 -1.14 -9.48 -9.27
C PHE A 50 0.25 -9.66 -9.87
N GLY A 51 0.32 -9.53 -11.20
CA GLY A 51 1.58 -9.68 -11.91
C GLY A 51 2.42 -8.42 -11.87
N ARG A 52 3.37 -8.33 -12.83
CA ARG A 52 4.31 -7.23 -12.90
C ARG A 52 3.62 -5.88 -13.16
N TYR A 53 2.53 -5.91 -13.89
CA TYR A 53 1.85 -4.69 -14.32
C TYR A 53 0.49 -4.59 -13.68
N ILE A 54 0.11 -3.36 -13.35
CA ILE A 54 -1.23 -3.07 -12.87
C ILE A 54 -1.99 -2.40 -14.00
N LEU A 55 -3.28 -2.68 -14.07
CA LEU A 55 -4.13 -2.16 -15.14
C LEU A 55 -5.18 -1.19 -14.57
N PRO A 56 -5.56 -0.17 -15.35
CA PRO A 56 -6.63 0.72 -14.91
C PRO A 56 -7.91 -0.07 -14.59
N GLY A 57 -8.54 0.29 -13.50
CA GLY A 57 -9.75 -0.38 -13.03
C GLY A 57 -9.51 -1.52 -12.07
N GLU A 58 -8.27 -1.97 -11.91
CA GLU A 58 -7.97 -3.00 -10.93
C GLU A 58 -8.10 -2.45 -9.51
N HIS A 59 -8.52 -3.33 -8.60
CA HIS A 59 -8.58 -2.99 -7.19
C HIS A 59 -7.43 -3.69 -6.47
N ILE A 60 -6.62 -2.91 -5.77
CA ILE A 60 -5.47 -3.46 -5.04
C ILE A 60 -5.69 -3.20 -3.56
N ILE A 61 -5.51 -4.25 -2.76
CA ILE A 61 -5.65 -4.18 -1.32
C ILE A 61 -4.28 -3.97 -0.70
N PHE A 62 -4.16 -2.90 0.09
CA PHE A 62 -2.93 -2.61 0.83
C PHE A 62 -3.20 -2.71 2.31
N ASN A 63 -2.29 -3.37 3.01
CA ASN A 63 -2.33 -3.42 4.47
C ASN A 63 -1.27 -2.46 4.99
N MET A 64 -1.71 -1.28 5.42
CA MET A 64 -0.81 -0.22 5.84
C MET A 64 -0.61 -0.28 7.35
N GLU A 65 0.60 0.04 7.78
CA GLU A 65 0.92 0.11 9.20
C GLU A 65 0.88 1.54 9.67
N VAL A 66 0.05 1.79 10.65
CA VAL A 66 -0.12 3.12 11.23
C VAL A 66 0.35 3.08 12.67
N THR A 67 1.22 4.01 13.03
CA THR A 67 1.67 4.10 14.42
C THR A 67 0.55 4.73 15.25
N GLY A 68 0.09 4.03 16.26
CA GLY A 68 -0.93 4.56 17.15
C GLY A 68 -0.36 5.63 18.06
N LYS A 69 -1.20 6.53 18.48
CA LYS A 69 -0.83 7.58 19.41
C LYS A 69 -1.79 7.64 20.56
#